data_1f5e3d0b0eab6d1cf37809cb77a8aee0
#
_entry.id   1f5e3d0b0eab6d1cf37809cb77a8aee0
#
_cell.length_a   1.000
_cell.length_b   1.000
_cell.length_c   1.000
_cell.angle_alpha   90.00
_cell.angle_beta   90.00
_cell.angle_gamma   90.00
#
_symmetry.space_group_name_H-M   'P 1'
#
loop_
_entity.id
_entity.type
_entity.pdbx_description
1 polymer ?
#
loop_
_entity_poly.entity_id
_entity_poly.type
_entity_poly.pdbx_seq_one_letter_code
_entity_poly.pdbx_strand_id
1 'polypeptide(L)'
;MVTRKEDFSRWYLDTIQQADLMDYSPVRGCMIFKPNGYELWEHIQEAFNKRFKEEGVRNAYFPMLIPEHFFQKEKDHIEGFSPELPWVTEAAGEKLEERLALRPTSETVIGDAYSRWIQSYRDLPLEINQWANVFRWEKRTLPFLRTSEFLWQEGHTVHATAEEAEARTQRMLDIYAEEVEGLLAIPVFKGEKTPSERFAGAERTYSIEAMMQDTKCCLLYTSRAHETVL
;
A
#
# COMPACT_ATOMS: atom_id res chain seq x y z
N MET A 1 31.98 -3.23 10.34
CA MET A 1 30.52 -3.37 10.53
C MET A 1 30.27 -3.83 11.95
N VAL A 2 29.39 -3.16 12.67
CA VAL A 2 28.93 -3.65 13.99
C VAL A 2 28.10 -4.91 13.80
N THR A 3 28.02 -5.74 14.81
CA THR A 3 27.15 -6.91 14.74
C THR A 3 25.69 -6.53 15.05
N ARG A 4 24.75 -7.34 14.56
CA ARG A 4 23.31 -7.16 14.84
C ARG A 4 22.97 -7.11 16.33
N LYS A 5 23.77 -7.79 17.17
CA LYS A 5 23.59 -7.85 18.63
C LYS A 5 24.11 -6.60 19.34
N GLU A 6 25.18 -5.99 18.81
CA GLU A 6 25.78 -4.80 19.43
C GLU A 6 24.97 -3.53 19.15
N ASP A 7 24.57 -3.32 17.89
CA ASP A 7 23.75 -2.17 17.47
C ASP A 7 22.96 -2.56 16.23
N PHE A 8 21.69 -2.91 16.42
CA PHE A 8 20.82 -3.34 15.34
C PHE A 8 20.62 -2.24 14.29
N SER A 9 20.39 -1.02 14.72
CA SER A 9 20.09 0.09 13.80
C SER A 9 21.27 0.39 12.89
N ARG A 10 22.47 0.41 13.45
CA ARG A 10 23.69 0.63 12.67
C ARG A 10 24.03 -0.57 11.79
N TRP A 11 23.90 -1.79 12.32
CA TRP A 11 24.07 -3.00 11.54
C TRP A 11 23.14 -3.03 10.32
N TYR A 12 21.88 -2.64 10.50
CA TYR A 12 20.90 -2.57 9.42
C TYR A 12 21.34 -1.60 8.33
N LEU A 13 21.70 -0.36 8.69
CA LEU A 13 22.15 0.63 7.73
C LEU A 13 23.45 0.22 7.02
N ASP A 14 24.43 -0.31 7.76
CA ASP A 14 25.68 -0.82 7.19
C ASP A 14 25.39 -1.97 6.20
N THR A 15 24.47 -2.86 6.52
CA THR A 15 24.11 -4.01 5.67
C THR A 15 23.50 -3.58 4.35
N ILE A 16 22.47 -2.71 4.36
CA ILE A 16 21.83 -2.24 3.12
C ILE A 16 22.79 -1.44 2.25
N GLN A 17 23.71 -0.69 2.87
CA GLN A 17 24.71 0.09 2.16
C GLN A 17 25.78 -0.80 1.54
N GLN A 18 26.28 -1.81 2.27
CA GLN A 18 27.26 -2.76 1.74
C GLN A 18 26.71 -3.68 0.66
N ALA A 19 25.44 -4.06 0.78
CA ALA A 19 24.72 -4.81 -0.25
C ALA A 19 24.37 -3.96 -1.47
N ASP A 20 24.68 -2.68 -1.44
CA ASP A 20 24.44 -1.73 -2.54
C ASP A 20 22.96 -1.66 -2.96
N LEU A 21 22.04 -1.67 -1.97
CA LEU A 21 20.61 -1.74 -2.22
C LEU A 21 19.98 -0.36 -2.50
N MET A 22 20.54 0.70 -1.94
CA MET A 22 19.95 2.03 -2.04
C MET A 22 20.98 3.15 -1.98
N ASP A 23 20.54 4.35 -2.35
CA ASP A 23 21.24 5.60 -2.15
C ASP A 23 20.28 6.71 -1.70
N TYR A 24 20.82 7.78 -1.14
CA TYR A 24 20.00 8.93 -0.73
C TYR A 24 19.68 9.81 -1.93
N SER A 25 18.40 10.18 -2.05
CA SER A 25 18.00 11.16 -3.06
C SER A 25 18.20 12.60 -2.55
N PRO A 26 18.23 13.60 -3.46
CA PRO A 26 18.23 15.01 -3.06
C PRO A 26 16.95 15.42 -2.30
N VAL A 27 15.87 14.67 -2.43
CA VAL A 27 14.61 14.91 -1.73
C VAL A 27 14.63 14.14 -0.41
N ARG A 28 14.58 14.89 0.68
CA ARG A 28 14.60 14.29 2.02
C ARG A 28 13.44 13.28 2.20
N GLY A 29 13.78 12.11 2.68
CA GLY A 29 12.81 11.04 2.95
C GLY A 29 12.47 10.18 1.75
N CYS A 30 12.87 10.55 0.55
CA CYS A 30 12.85 9.67 -0.62
C CYS A 30 14.21 8.99 -0.77
N MET A 31 14.21 7.77 -1.26
CA MET A 31 15.46 7.04 -1.52
C MET A 31 15.53 6.58 -2.97
N ILE A 32 16.76 6.39 -3.45
CA ILE A 32 17.03 5.77 -4.74
C ILE A 32 17.17 4.26 -4.50
N PHE A 33 16.34 3.46 -5.13
CA PHE A 33 16.56 2.02 -5.22
C PHE A 33 17.66 1.77 -6.23
N LYS A 34 18.79 1.23 -5.79
CA LYS A 34 19.88 0.81 -6.70
C LYS A 34 19.49 -0.51 -7.38
N PRO A 35 20.18 -0.90 -8.47
CA PRO A 35 19.83 -2.11 -9.20
C PRO A 35 19.61 -3.35 -8.31
N ASN A 36 20.53 -3.63 -7.36
CA ASN A 36 20.37 -4.77 -6.46
C ASN A 36 19.12 -4.69 -5.58
N GLY A 37 18.78 -3.48 -5.10
CA GLY A 37 17.57 -3.27 -4.30
C GLY A 37 16.30 -3.33 -5.12
N TYR A 38 16.36 -2.85 -6.37
CA TYR A 38 15.21 -2.88 -7.26
C TYR A 38 14.92 -4.29 -7.78
N GLU A 39 15.95 -5.10 -8.03
CA GLU A 39 15.82 -6.51 -8.40
C GLU A 39 15.08 -7.34 -7.33
N LEU A 40 15.32 -7.06 -6.04
CA LEU A 40 14.53 -7.66 -4.95
C LEU A 40 13.04 -7.31 -5.07
N TRP A 41 12.74 -6.05 -5.40
CA TRP A 41 11.38 -5.61 -5.63
C TRP A 41 10.75 -6.29 -6.85
N GLU A 42 11.48 -6.42 -7.95
CA GLU A 42 11.01 -7.11 -9.17
C GLU A 42 10.66 -8.57 -8.88
N HIS A 43 11.47 -9.29 -8.11
CA HIS A 43 11.17 -10.67 -7.70
C HIS A 43 9.90 -10.76 -6.85
N ILE A 44 9.72 -9.85 -5.89
CA ILE A 44 8.49 -9.78 -5.09
C ILE A 44 7.29 -9.50 -6.01
N GLN A 45 7.43 -8.51 -6.89
CA GLN A 45 6.39 -8.13 -7.82
C GLN A 45 6.01 -9.29 -8.76
N GLU A 46 6.98 -10.01 -9.30
CA GLU A 46 6.74 -11.15 -10.20
C GLU A 46 5.98 -12.26 -9.48
N ALA A 47 6.41 -12.66 -8.28
CA ALA A 47 5.78 -13.71 -7.51
C ALA A 47 4.32 -13.39 -7.20
N PHE A 48 4.05 -12.22 -6.60
CA PHE A 48 2.69 -11.81 -6.28
C PHE A 48 1.83 -11.59 -7.52
N ASN A 49 2.38 -10.96 -8.57
CA ASN A 49 1.63 -10.70 -9.79
C ASN A 49 1.20 -11.98 -10.51
N LYS A 50 2.00 -13.03 -10.44
CA LYS A 50 1.63 -14.36 -10.94
C LYS A 50 0.40 -14.89 -10.18
N ARG A 51 0.43 -14.88 -8.85
CA ARG A 51 -0.68 -15.34 -8.01
C ARG A 51 -1.97 -14.53 -8.24
N PHE A 52 -1.86 -13.21 -8.33
CA PHE A 52 -3.02 -12.35 -8.61
C PHE A 52 -3.66 -12.68 -9.96
N LYS A 53 -2.86 -12.93 -11.00
CA LYS A 53 -3.38 -13.31 -12.32
C LYS A 53 -4.02 -14.70 -12.31
N GLU A 54 -3.48 -15.66 -11.56
CA GLU A 54 -4.09 -16.98 -11.37
C GLU A 54 -5.47 -16.89 -10.71
N GLU A 55 -5.68 -15.89 -9.85
CA GLU A 55 -6.97 -15.57 -9.22
C GLU A 55 -7.89 -14.70 -10.09
N GLY A 56 -7.49 -14.35 -11.30
CA GLY A 56 -8.28 -13.54 -12.23
C GLY A 56 -8.13 -12.02 -12.06
N VAL A 57 -7.32 -11.55 -11.11
CA VAL A 57 -7.08 -10.12 -10.88
C VAL A 57 -6.32 -9.52 -12.06
N ARG A 58 -6.73 -8.34 -12.50
CA ARG A 58 -6.13 -7.63 -13.64
C ARG A 58 -5.38 -6.39 -13.17
N ASN A 59 -4.20 -6.15 -13.77
CA ASN A 59 -3.45 -4.93 -13.49
C ASN A 59 -4.09 -3.72 -14.19
N ALA A 60 -4.16 -2.60 -13.48
CA ALA A 60 -4.54 -1.29 -13.98
C ALA A 60 -3.56 -0.23 -13.47
N TYR A 61 -3.63 0.98 -14.01
CA TYR A 61 -2.84 2.11 -13.55
C TYR A 61 -3.72 3.35 -13.45
N PHE A 62 -3.61 4.05 -12.32
CA PHE A 62 -4.32 5.30 -12.04
C PHE A 62 -3.34 6.45 -11.86
N PRO A 63 -3.72 7.67 -12.24
CA PRO A 63 -2.87 8.85 -12.11
C PRO A 63 -2.36 9.09 -10.70
N MET A 64 -1.12 9.57 -10.60
CA MET A 64 -0.49 9.90 -9.33
C MET A 64 -1.08 11.15 -8.66
N LEU A 65 -1.59 12.08 -9.44
CA LEU A 65 -2.14 13.35 -8.97
C LEU A 65 -3.63 13.20 -8.69
N ILE A 66 -4.04 13.58 -7.48
CA ILE A 66 -5.43 13.51 -7.01
C ILE A 66 -5.92 14.93 -6.69
N PRO A 67 -7.03 15.39 -7.28
CA PRO A 67 -7.63 16.68 -6.97
C PRO A 67 -8.04 16.78 -5.49
N GLU A 68 -7.87 17.95 -4.89
CA GLU A 68 -8.15 18.20 -3.47
C GLU A 68 -9.58 17.85 -3.06
N HIS A 69 -10.57 18.09 -3.93
CA HIS A 69 -11.96 17.82 -3.60
C HIS A 69 -12.26 16.35 -3.28
N PHE A 70 -11.44 15.39 -3.77
CA PHE A 70 -11.58 13.99 -3.39
C PHE A 70 -11.33 13.77 -1.90
N PHE A 71 -10.34 14.48 -1.33
CA PHE A 71 -10.03 14.36 0.10
C PHE A 71 -11.03 15.10 1.00
N GLN A 72 -11.73 16.09 0.46
CA GLN A 72 -12.78 16.78 1.21
C GLN A 72 -13.99 15.89 1.43
N LYS A 73 -14.37 15.09 0.42
CA LYS A 73 -15.45 14.10 0.55
C LYS A 73 -15.13 13.02 1.59
N GLU A 74 -13.86 12.62 1.72
CA GLU A 74 -13.45 11.63 2.71
C GLU A 74 -13.37 12.18 4.14
N LYS A 75 -13.05 13.46 4.32
CA LYS A 75 -13.03 14.07 5.66
C LYS A 75 -14.37 13.98 6.38
N ASP A 76 -15.46 14.00 5.64
CA ASP A 76 -16.81 13.85 6.18
C ASP A 76 -17.12 12.41 6.60
N HIS A 77 -16.32 11.43 6.13
CA HIS A 77 -16.49 10.01 6.42
C HIS A 77 -15.39 9.42 7.31
N ILE A 78 -14.23 10.08 7.44
CA ILE A 78 -13.05 9.54 8.13
C ILE A 78 -12.49 10.59 9.10
N GLU A 79 -13.00 10.63 10.32
CA GLU A 79 -12.33 11.38 11.40
C GLU A 79 -10.94 10.75 11.64
N GLY A 80 -9.89 11.52 11.38
CA GLY A 80 -8.52 11.19 11.78
C GLY A 80 -7.52 10.86 10.68
N PHE A 81 -7.93 10.69 9.41
CA PHE A 81 -6.99 10.50 8.32
C PHE A 81 -6.75 11.81 7.56
N SER A 82 -5.85 12.65 8.09
CA SER A 82 -5.27 13.75 7.32
C SER A 82 -3.79 13.45 7.12
N PRO A 83 -3.42 12.66 6.10
CA PRO A 83 -2.02 12.43 5.80
C PRO A 83 -1.36 13.78 5.49
N GLU A 84 -0.14 14.00 5.98
CA GLU A 84 0.68 15.10 5.52
C GLU A 84 0.99 14.84 4.03
N LEU A 85 0.30 15.55 3.14
CA LEU A 85 0.38 15.33 1.70
C LEU A 85 1.28 16.38 1.03
N PRO A 86 2.15 15.99 0.11
CA PRO A 86 2.75 16.90 -0.84
C PRO A 86 1.69 17.41 -1.83
N TRP A 87 1.70 18.72 -2.08
CA TRP A 87 0.74 19.38 -2.96
C TRP A 87 1.41 20.03 -4.16
N VAL A 88 0.85 19.79 -5.34
CA VAL A 88 1.17 20.56 -6.55
C VAL A 88 0.18 21.70 -6.66
N THR A 89 0.70 22.92 -6.64
CA THR A 89 -0.09 24.17 -6.65
C THR A 89 0.10 24.98 -7.93
N GLU A 90 1.14 24.66 -8.70
CA GLU A 90 1.51 25.35 -9.93
C GLU A 90 1.96 24.33 -10.98
N ALA A 91 1.63 24.59 -12.24
CA ALA A 91 2.09 23.83 -13.39
C ALA A 91 2.31 24.78 -14.58
N ALA A 92 3.39 24.53 -15.36
CA ALA A 92 3.75 25.36 -16.52
C ALA A 92 3.90 26.87 -16.21
N GLY A 93 4.26 27.21 -14.96
CA GLY A 93 4.43 28.61 -14.51
C GLY A 93 3.14 29.31 -14.11
N GLU A 94 2.02 28.61 -14.07
CA GLU A 94 0.72 29.15 -13.69
C GLU A 94 0.18 28.42 -12.45
N LYS A 95 -0.58 29.14 -11.62
CA LYS A 95 -1.29 28.54 -10.49
C LYS A 95 -2.44 27.69 -11.01
N LEU A 96 -2.57 26.49 -10.42
CA LEU A 96 -3.71 25.62 -10.68
C LEU A 96 -4.97 26.21 -10.02
N GLU A 97 -6.12 26.07 -10.66
CA GLU A 97 -7.42 26.44 -10.09
C GLU A 97 -7.72 25.63 -8.81
N GLU A 98 -7.32 24.35 -8.83
CA GLU A 98 -7.39 23.43 -7.71
C GLU A 98 -6.03 22.77 -7.50
N ARG A 99 -5.58 22.67 -6.26
CA ARG A 99 -4.33 21.97 -5.95
C ARG A 99 -4.50 20.45 -6.06
N LEU A 100 -3.43 19.79 -6.45
CA LEU A 100 -3.38 18.36 -6.65
C LEU A 100 -2.45 17.72 -5.63
N ALA A 101 -2.89 16.67 -4.94
CA ALA A 101 -2.04 15.92 -4.04
C ALA A 101 -1.26 14.83 -4.79
N LEU A 102 -0.04 14.56 -4.35
CA LEU A 102 0.59 13.27 -4.67
C LEU A 102 -0.12 12.18 -3.88
N ARG A 103 -0.53 11.11 -4.54
CA ARG A 103 -1.38 10.06 -3.96
C ARG A 103 -0.76 9.41 -2.72
N PRO A 104 -1.44 9.37 -1.57
CA PRO A 104 -1.08 8.52 -0.43
C PRO A 104 -1.63 7.09 -0.55
N THR A 105 -2.62 6.92 -1.37
CA THR A 105 -3.35 5.72 -1.83
C THR A 105 -4.19 6.15 -3.05
N SER A 106 -4.59 5.21 -3.90
CA SER A 106 -5.45 5.52 -5.06
C SER A 106 -6.93 5.21 -4.82
N GLU A 107 -7.32 4.87 -3.61
CA GLU A 107 -8.65 4.39 -3.25
C GLU A 107 -9.79 5.31 -3.74
N THR A 108 -9.67 6.62 -3.51
CA THR A 108 -10.67 7.61 -3.94
C THR A 108 -10.85 7.69 -5.44
N VAL A 109 -9.74 7.73 -6.19
CA VAL A 109 -9.77 7.80 -7.66
C VAL A 109 -10.26 6.49 -8.26
N ILE A 110 -9.90 5.36 -7.66
CA ILE A 110 -10.36 4.04 -8.08
C ILE A 110 -11.86 3.91 -7.82
N GLY A 111 -12.34 4.31 -6.64
CA GLY A 111 -13.77 4.30 -6.31
C GLY A 111 -14.59 5.17 -7.27
N ASP A 112 -14.12 6.37 -7.58
CA ASP A 112 -14.74 7.24 -8.58
C ASP A 112 -14.77 6.60 -9.98
N ALA A 113 -13.69 5.94 -10.40
CA ALA A 113 -13.67 5.21 -11.67
C ALA A 113 -14.65 4.04 -11.67
N TYR A 114 -14.70 3.28 -10.59
CA TYR A 114 -15.61 2.14 -10.45
C TYR A 114 -17.06 2.55 -10.50
N SER A 115 -17.45 3.69 -9.90
CA SER A 115 -18.81 4.21 -9.99
C SER A 115 -19.28 4.48 -11.42
N ARG A 116 -18.34 4.72 -12.34
CA ARG A 116 -18.63 4.90 -13.77
C ARG A 116 -18.51 3.61 -14.58
N TRP A 117 -17.63 2.68 -14.18
CA TRP A 117 -17.40 1.45 -14.93
C TRP A 117 -18.44 0.38 -14.66
N ILE A 118 -18.96 0.33 -13.42
CA ILE A 118 -19.97 -0.65 -13.02
C ILE A 118 -21.33 -0.08 -13.34
N GLN A 119 -21.97 -0.62 -14.38
CA GLN A 119 -23.29 -0.21 -14.86
C GLN A 119 -24.38 -1.23 -14.48
N SER A 120 -23.98 -2.45 -14.18
CA SER A 120 -24.90 -3.52 -13.80
C SER A 120 -24.18 -4.60 -12.98
N TYR A 121 -24.99 -5.48 -12.34
CA TYR A 121 -24.43 -6.65 -11.62
C TYR A 121 -23.59 -7.58 -12.51
N ARG A 122 -23.74 -7.49 -13.83
CA ARG A 122 -22.96 -8.30 -14.79
C ARG A 122 -21.52 -7.84 -14.93
N ASP A 123 -21.21 -6.65 -14.45
CA ASP A 123 -19.87 -6.09 -14.44
C ASP A 123 -19.08 -6.54 -13.19
N LEU A 124 -19.73 -7.30 -12.30
CA LEU A 124 -19.17 -7.83 -11.06
C LEU A 124 -18.82 -9.32 -11.16
N PRO A 125 -17.80 -9.80 -10.46
CA PRO A 125 -16.88 -8.99 -9.67
C PRO A 125 -15.92 -8.17 -10.54
N LEU A 126 -15.56 -6.98 -10.10
CA LEU A 126 -14.49 -6.19 -10.70
C LEU A 126 -13.29 -6.19 -9.77
N GLU A 127 -12.18 -6.74 -10.25
CA GLU A 127 -10.99 -6.98 -9.44
C GLU A 127 -9.74 -6.48 -10.15
N ILE A 128 -9.13 -5.45 -9.62
CA ILE A 128 -7.90 -4.88 -10.16
C ILE A 128 -6.79 -4.83 -9.11
N ASN A 129 -5.58 -4.79 -9.62
CA ASN A 129 -4.35 -4.55 -8.90
C ASN A 129 -3.60 -3.39 -9.53
N GLN A 130 -2.96 -2.56 -8.73
CA GLN A 130 -2.05 -1.52 -9.17
C GLN A 130 -0.69 -1.67 -8.48
N TRP A 131 0.37 -1.74 -9.28
CA TRP A 131 1.75 -1.56 -8.84
C TRP A 131 2.11 -0.09 -9.02
N ALA A 132 2.48 0.58 -7.95
CA ALA A 132 2.66 2.03 -7.96
C ALA A 132 3.59 2.52 -6.86
N ASN A 133 3.98 3.79 -6.93
CA ASN A 133 4.52 4.52 -5.81
C ASN A 133 3.42 5.31 -5.11
N VAL A 134 3.62 5.62 -3.84
CA VAL A 134 2.76 6.52 -3.04
C VAL A 134 3.62 7.44 -2.19
N PHE A 135 3.02 8.54 -1.76
CA PHE A 135 3.66 9.57 -0.95
C PHE A 135 2.93 9.76 0.37
N ARG A 136 3.66 9.59 1.48
CA ARG A 136 3.22 9.90 2.83
C ARG A 136 4.33 10.68 3.51
N TRP A 137 4.16 11.99 3.64
CA TRP A 137 5.25 12.85 4.11
C TRP A 137 5.61 12.54 5.55
N GLU A 138 6.79 11.97 5.73
CA GLU A 138 7.27 11.46 7.01
C GLU A 138 8.28 12.41 7.65
N LYS A 139 8.09 12.72 8.93
CA LYS A 139 9.03 13.57 9.70
C LYS A 139 10.33 12.85 10.04
N ARG A 140 10.24 11.53 10.26
CA ARG A 140 11.39 10.67 10.57
C ARG A 140 11.41 9.51 9.60
N THR A 141 12.48 9.42 8.84
CA THR A 141 12.62 8.40 7.79
C THR A 141 13.74 7.42 8.15
N LEU A 142 13.55 6.17 7.70
CA LEU A 142 14.53 5.11 7.79
C LEU A 142 14.48 4.32 6.47
N PRO A 143 15.60 4.13 5.77
CA PRO A 143 15.63 3.46 4.49
C PRO A 143 14.87 2.12 4.49
N PHE A 144 14.08 1.86 3.46
CA PHE A 144 13.14 0.76 3.26
C PHE A 144 12.01 0.64 4.28
N LEU A 145 12.25 0.94 5.55
CA LEU A 145 11.26 0.73 6.62
C LEU A 145 10.27 1.88 6.77
N ARG A 146 10.71 3.12 6.51
CA ARG A 146 9.87 4.30 6.63
C ARG A 146 10.40 5.43 5.76
N THR A 147 9.82 5.60 4.58
CA THR A 147 10.19 6.63 3.61
C THR A 147 8.99 7.48 3.23
N SER A 148 9.24 8.70 2.73
CA SER A 148 8.16 9.59 2.27
C SER A 148 7.57 9.15 0.94
N GLU A 149 8.36 8.52 0.10
CA GLU A 149 7.94 7.81 -1.10
C GLU A 149 8.32 6.35 -0.98
N PHE A 150 7.43 5.46 -1.35
CA PHE A 150 7.69 4.02 -1.38
C PHE A 150 6.89 3.33 -2.48
N LEU A 151 7.41 2.20 -2.91
CA LEU A 151 6.74 1.31 -3.85
C LEU A 151 5.81 0.38 -3.07
N TRP A 152 4.64 0.13 -3.62
CA TRP A 152 3.68 -0.77 -3.04
C TRP A 152 2.79 -1.45 -4.09
N GLN A 153 1.92 -2.28 -3.61
CA GLN A 153 0.81 -2.85 -4.36
C GLN A 153 -0.48 -2.48 -3.65
N GLU A 154 -1.49 -2.15 -4.41
CA GLU A 154 -2.86 -1.99 -3.92
C GLU A 154 -3.84 -2.73 -4.83
N GLY A 155 -4.63 -3.61 -4.21
CA GLY A 155 -5.72 -4.33 -4.87
C GLY A 155 -7.07 -3.74 -4.45
N HIS A 156 -7.95 -3.54 -5.42
CA HIS A 156 -9.29 -3.00 -5.19
C HIS A 156 -10.29 -3.89 -5.89
N THR A 157 -11.27 -4.36 -5.12
CA THR A 157 -12.28 -5.30 -5.63
C THR A 157 -13.68 -4.83 -5.25
N VAL A 158 -14.65 -5.12 -6.12
CA VAL A 158 -16.08 -4.89 -5.87
C VAL A 158 -16.82 -6.16 -6.22
N HIS A 159 -17.71 -6.59 -5.34
CA HIS A 159 -18.46 -7.82 -5.41
C HIS A 159 -19.97 -7.55 -5.33
N ALA A 160 -20.78 -8.52 -5.74
CA ALA A 160 -22.24 -8.40 -5.70
C ALA A 160 -22.80 -8.59 -4.29
N THR A 161 -22.12 -9.37 -3.44
CA THR A 161 -22.56 -9.65 -2.06
C THR A 161 -21.40 -9.50 -1.06
N ALA A 162 -21.76 -9.33 0.20
CA ALA A 162 -20.80 -9.28 1.31
C ALA A 162 -20.05 -10.60 1.48
N GLU A 163 -20.73 -11.73 1.24
CA GLU A 163 -20.13 -13.07 1.34
C GLU A 163 -19.04 -13.27 0.28
N GLU A 164 -19.27 -12.79 -0.96
CA GLU A 164 -18.25 -12.82 -2.02
C GLU A 164 -17.05 -11.95 -1.67
N ALA A 165 -17.30 -10.75 -1.15
CA ALA A 165 -16.24 -9.83 -0.72
C ALA A 165 -15.41 -10.43 0.43
N GLU A 166 -16.07 -11.03 1.42
CA GLU A 166 -15.42 -11.71 2.54
C GLU A 166 -14.57 -12.89 2.07
N ALA A 167 -15.13 -13.76 1.23
CA ALA A 167 -14.40 -14.90 0.67
C ALA A 167 -13.15 -14.45 -0.10
N ARG A 168 -13.27 -13.39 -0.89
CA ARG A 168 -12.12 -12.81 -1.62
C ARG A 168 -11.08 -12.22 -0.67
N THR A 169 -11.50 -11.52 0.37
CA THR A 169 -10.62 -10.96 1.39
C THR A 169 -9.80 -12.06 2.08
N GLN A 170 -10.43 -13.15 2.50
CA GLN A 170 -9.77 -14.30 3.11
C GLN A 170 -8.79 -14.98 2.14
N ARG A 171 -9.19 -15.13 0.88
CA ARG A 171 -8.31 -15.71 -0.15
C ARG A 171 -7.06 -14.87 -0.38
N MET A 172 -7.21 -13.55 -0.44
CA MET A 172 -6.06 -12.65 -0.57
C MET A 172 -5.16 -12.70 0.66
N LEU A 173 -5.73 -12.72 1.86
CA LEU A 173 -4.97 -12.88 3.11
C LEU A 173 -4.10 -14.14 3.09
N ASP A 174 -4.64 -15.26 2.58
CA ASP A 174 -3.90 -16.51 2.44
C ASP A 174 -2.76 -16.38 1.44
N ILE A 175 -3.00 -15.80 0.27
CA ILE A 175 -1.98 -15.59 -0.77
C ILE A 175 -0.81 -14.75 -0.22
N TYR A 176 -1.11 -13.64 0.47
CA TYR A 176 -0.05 -12.82 1.04
C TYR A 176 0.75 -13.57 2.10
N ALA A 177 0.10 -14.34 2.96
CA ALA A 177 0.80 -15.15 3.95
C ALA A 177 1.68 -16.22 3.29
N GLU A 178 1.14 -16.96 2.32
CA GLU A 178 1.86 -17.99 1.57
C GLU A 178 3.11 -17.44 0.88
N GLU A 179 2.99 -16.30 0.18
CA GLU A 179 4.11 -15.68 -0.53
C GLU A 179 5.15 -15.08 0.42
N VAL A 180 4.72 -14.43 1.50
CA VAL A 180 5.66 -13.86 2.49
C VAL A 180 6.43 -14.98 3.20
N GLU A 181 5.77 -16.07 3.58
CA GLU A 181 6.43 -17.20 4.22
C GLU A 181 7.30 -18.00 3.21
N GLY A 182 6.78 -18.23 2.01
CA GLY A 182 7.45 -19.03 1.00
C GLY A 182 8.62 -18.33 0.31
N LEU A 183 8.43 -17.06 -0.09
CA LEU A 183 9.44 -16.29 -0.83
C LEU A 183 10.42 -15.59 0.10
N LEU A 184 9.93 -14.96 1.18
CA LEU A 184 10.74 -14.13 2.06
C LEU A 184 11.20 -14.85 3.32
N ALA A 185 10.69 -16.08 3.57
CA ALA A 185 10.96 -16.87 4.78
C ALA A 185 10.64 -16.09 6.08
N ILE A 186 9.61 -15.25 6.05
CA ILE A 186 9.16 -14.47 7.20
C ILE A 186 7.88 -15.11 7.74
N PRO A 187 7.93 -15.75 8.92
CA PRO A 187 6.72 -16.30 9.55
C PRO A 187 5.76 -15.19 9.90
N VAL A 188 4.47 -15.38 9.60
CA VAL A 188 3.44 -14.37 9.82
C VAL A 188 2.25 -14.89 10.61
N PHE A 189 1.59 -13.99 11.32
CA PHE A 189 0.31 -14.24 11.99
C PHE A 189 -0.81 -13.62 11.15
N LYS A 190 -1.81 -14.42 10.80
CA LYS A 190 -3.04 -13.94 10.15
C LYS A 190 -4.10 -13.65 11.21
N GLY A 191 -4.83 -12.57 11.07
CA GLY A 191 -5.92 -12.26 11.99
C GLY A 191 -6.80 -11.11 11.57
N GLU A 192 -7.95 -11.01 12.22
CA GLU A 192 -8.84 -9.86 12.16
C GLU A 192 -8.41 -8.82 13.20
N LYS A 193 -8.35 -7.56 12.79
CA LYS A 193 -8.07 -6.44 13.69
C LYS A 193 -9.19 -6.23 14.70
N THR A 194 -8.81 -5.87 15.93
CA THR A 194 -9.78 -5.47 16.95
C THR A 194 -10.56 -4.23 16.52
N PRO A 195 -11.75 -3.98 17.06
CA PRO A 195 -12.51 -2.77 16.72
C PRO A 195 -11.75 -1.46 16.90
N SER A 196 -10.82 -1.40 17.88
CA SER A 196 -9.98 -0.21 18.14
C SER A 196 -8.88 0.00 17.12
N GLU A 197 -8.47 -1.05 16.39
CA GLU A 197 -7.42 -1.01 15.37
C GLU A 197 -7.97 -1.17 13.96
N ARG A 198 -9.27 -1.35 13.86
CA ARG A 198 -9.96 -1.43 12.57
C ARG A 198 -9.74 -0.15 11.80
N PHE A 199 -9.54 -0.28 10.50
CA PHE A 199 -9.43 0.89 9.64
C PHE A 199 -10.75 1.68 9.64
N ALA A 200 -10.65 3.00 9.73
CA ALA A 200 -11.82 3.88 9.73
C ALA A 200 -12.68 3.64 8.48
N GLY A 201 -13.98 3.48 8.68
CA GLY A 201 -14.93 3.17 7.61
C GLY A 201 -14.99 1.71 7.15
N ALA A 202 -14.09 0.82 7.60
CA ALA A 202 -14.16 -0.59 7.27
C ALA A 202 -15.10 -1.33 8.25
N GLU A 203 -15.88 -2.27 7.74
CA GLU A 203 -16.65 -3.20 8.58
C GLU A 203 -15.73 -4.21 9.26
N ARG A 204 -14.79 -4.76 8.50
CA ARG A 204 -13.78 -5.70 8.95
C ARG A 204 -12.41 -5.34 8.36
N THR A 205 -11.37 -5.61 9.11
CA THR A 205 -9.99 -5.41 8.69
C THR A 205 -9.17 -6.63 9.05
N TYR A 206 -8.53 -7.24 8.06
CA TYR A 206 -7.64 -8.38 8.24
C TYR A 206 -6.21 -7.99 7.95
N SER A 207 -5.27 -8.65 8.61
CA SER A 207 -3.85 -8.40 8.42
C SER A 207 -3.01 -9.65 8.52
N ILE A 208 -1.83 -9.59 7.91
CA ILE A 208 -0.71 -10.45 8.27
C ILE A 208 0.35 -9.60 8.95
N GLU A 209 0.90 -10.11 10.03
CA GLU A 209 1.86 -9.39 10.86
C GLU A 209 3.05 -10.29 11.17
N ALA A 210 4.26 -9.74 11.09
CA ALA A 210 5.49 -10.42 11.47
C ALA A 210 6.04 -9.85 12.78
N MET A 211 6.62 -10.72 13.60
CA MET A 211 7.28 -10.31 14.83
C MET A 211 8.64 -9.67 14.51
N MET A 212 8.82 -8.43 14.94
CA MET A 212 10.07 -7.70 14.83
C MET A 212 10.97 -7.94 16.06
N GLN A 213 12.24 -7.58 15.94
CA GLN A 213 13.22 -7.81 17.02
C GLN A 213 12.98 -6.99 18.29
N ASP A 214 12.27 -5.88 18.18
CA ASP A 214 11.83 -5.07 19.32
C ASP A 214 10.55 -5.62 20.00
N THR A 215 10.15 -6.85 19.64
CA THR A 215 8.94 -7.54 20.12
C THR A 215 7.62 -6.92 19.70
N LYS A 216 7.65 -5.99 18.74
CA LYS A 216 6.45 -5.42 18.13
C LYS A 216 6.09 -6.15 16.86
N CYS A 217 4.81 -6.20 16.56
CA CYS A 217 4.34 -6.69 15.27
C CYS A 217 4.52 -5.64 14.18
N CYS A 218 5.05 -6.06 13.04
CA CYS A 218 5.10 -5.26 11.83
C CYS A 218 3.97 -5.69 10.90
N LEU A 219 3.13 -4.75 10.52
CA LEU A 219 2.09 -4.95 9.54
C LEU A 219 2.72 -5.10 8.15
N LEU A 220 2.55 -6.24 7.51
CA LEU A 220 3.06 -6.49 6.16
C LEU A 220 1.98 -6.32 5.10
N TYR A 221 0.73 -6.61 5.46
CA TYR A 221 -0.43 -6.51 4.58
C TYR A 221 -1.70 -6.23 5.38
N THR A 222 -2.59 -5.41 4.81
CA THR A 222 -3.94 -5.17 5.35
C THR A 222 -4.97 -5.29 4.25
N SER A 223 -6.02 -6.06 4.51
CA SER A 223 -7.23 -6.10 3.70
C SER A 223 -8.40 -5.51 4.48
N ARG A 224 -9.29 -4.83 3.78
CA ARG A 224 -10.46 -4.16 4.34
C ARG A 224 -11.69 -4.55 3.57
N ALA A 225 -12.73 -4.97 4.27
CA ALA A 225 -14.06 -5.11 3.72
C ALA A 225 -14.87 -3.86 4.06
N HIS A 226 -15.43 -3.22 3.04
CA HIS A 226 -16.35 -2.11 3.17
C HIS A 226 -17.70 -2.54 2.59
N GLU A 227 -18.79 -2.22 3.26
CA GLU A 227 -20.10 -2.26 2.65
C GLU A 227 -20.28 -0.97 1.84
N THR A 228 -20.33 -1.09 0.52
CA THR A 228 -20.73 0.00 -0.36
C THR A 228 -22.15 -0.24 -0.78
N VAL A 229 -23.09 0.49 -0.21
CA VAL A 229 -24.46 0.56 -0.73
C VAL A 229 -24.40 1.39 -2.01
N LEU A 230 -24.55 0.73 -3.15
CA LEU A 230 -24.72 1.38 -4.46
C LEU A 230 -26.12 1.96 -4.59
#